data_abd7c778cda7e48ddab10202bf4abff8
#
_entry.id   abd7c778cda7e48ddab10202bf4abff8
#
_cell.length_a   1.000
_cell.length_b   1.000
_cell.length_c   1.000
_cell.angle_alpha   90.00
_cell.angle_beta   90.00
_cell.angle_gamma   90.00
#
_symmetry.space_group_name_H-M   'P 1'
#
loop_
_entity.id
_entity.type
_entity.pdbx_description
1 polymer ?
#
loop_
_entity_poly.entity_id
_entity_poly.type
_entity_poly.pdbx_seq_one_letter_code
_entity_poly.pdbx_strand_id
1 'polypeptide(L)'
;VGMYSCYDDDTTSGRKEVSLLTITAAHDTLTTSFGEELVVNHLKIEQSGEELPLTYEWAYGDLDISGGAVKPYPIKDTLHVVSTDPELKYAFRELGTFALRLKVDNGETTIFKFFILQIDTEFSEGITILSRDDAGKGRLSFMKTLTKEEISGGKVPTFRTDIMEIANPGMEL
;
A
#
# COMPACT_ATOMS: atom_id res chain seq x y z
N VAL A 1 -43.61 18.29 -57.21
CA VAL A 1 -43.56 17.02 -56.50
C VAL A 1 -42.31 17.03 -55.64
N GLY A 2 -42.43 17.44 -54.35
CA GLY A 2 -41.34 17.44 -53.37
C GLY A 2 -41.38 16.15 -52.57
N MET A 3 -40.33 15.37 -52.67
CA MET A 3 -40.10 14.25 -51.74
C MET A 3 -39.41 14.82 -50.48
N TYR A 4 -40.14 14.85 -49.38
CA TYR A 4 -39.54 14.98 -48.05
C TYR A 4 -39.15 13.60 -47.58
N SER A 5 -37.87 13.27 -47.60
CA SER A 5 -37.31 12.13 -46.90
C SER A 5 -36.99 12.59 -45.47
N CYS A 6 -37.92 12.34 -44.54
CA CYS A 6 -37.59 12.33 -43.14
C CYS A 6 -36.82 11.02 -42.91
N TYR A 7 -35.51 11.16 -42.79
CA TYR A 7 -34.69 10.12 -42.18
C TYR A 7 -34.75 10.37 -40.66
N ASP A 8 -35.70 9.69 -40.02
CA ASP A 8 -35.68 9.57 -38.58
C ASP A 8 -34.51 8.63 -38.24
N ASP A 9 -33.40 9.21 -37.86
CA ASP A 9 -32.23 8.44 -37.38
C ASP A 9 -32.44 8.05 -35.92
N ASP A 10 -33.31 7.04 -35.71
CA ASP A 10 -33.60 6.45 -34.39
C ASP A 10 -32.45 5.54 -33.89
N THR A 11 -31.20 5.79 -34.34
CA THR A 11 -30.01 5.01 -33.92
C THR A 11 -29.47 5.37 -32.57
N THR A 12 -30.10 6.32 -31.84
CA THR A 12 -29.66 6.76 -30.50
C THR A 12 -30.40 6.06 -29.35
N SER A 13 -31.45 5.30 -29.64
CA SER A 13 -32.18 4.54 -28.61
C SER A 13 -31.50 3.21 -28.34
N GLY A 14 -30.64 3.15 -27.33
CA GLY A 14 -30.08 1.89 -26.82
C GLY A 14 -28.58 1.88 -26.56
N ARG A 15 -27.89 3.00 -26.55
CA ARG A 15 -26.53 3.02 -26.01
C ARG A 15 -26.61 2.88 -24.50
N LYS A 16 -26.30 1.68 -23.99
CA LYS A 16 -26.05 1.48 -22.57
C LYS A 16 -24.89 2.38 -22.18
N GLU A 17 -25.12 3.28 -21.23
CA GLU A 17 -24.02 4.05 -20.64
C GLU A 17 -23.10 3.11 -19.86
N VAL A 18 -21.80 3.21 -20.14
CA VAL A 18 -20.79 2.41 -19.45
C VAL A 18 -20.66 2.91 -18.00
N SER A 19 -20.68 1.99 -17.06
CA SER A 19 -20.51 2.31 -15.65
C SER A 19 -19.04 2.62 -15.36
N LEU A 20 -18.74 3.93 -15.23
CA LEU A 20 -17.37 4.40 -14.92
C LEU A 20 -17.08 4.30 -13.44
N LEU A 21 -15.86 3.87 -13.11
CA LEU A 21 -15.36 3.75 -11.75
C LEU A 21 -14.55 4.99 -11.35
N THR A 22 -14.64 5.36 -10.06
CA THR A 22 -13.79 6.38 -9.44
C THR A 22 -13.32 5.87 -8.08
N ILE A 23 -12.02 6.04 -7.78
CA ILE A 23 -11.43 5.71 -6.49
C ILE A 23 -10.89 6.97 -5.84
N THR A 24 -11.38 7.30 -4.66
CA THR A 24 -10.88 8.40 -3.83
C THR A 24 -10.24 7.86 -2.56
N ALA A 25 -9.04 8.32 -2.26
CA ALA A 25 -8.29 8.01 -1.06
C ALA A 25 -7.94 9.31 -0.31
N ALA A 26 -7.89 9.26 1.02
CA ALA A 26 -7.50 10.40 1.85
C ALA A 26 -6.00 10.75 1.71
N HIS A 27 -5.18 9.73 1.49
CA HIS A 27 -3.73 9.85 1.38
C HIS A 27 -3.21 9.00 0.23
N ASP A 28 -2.15 9.49 -0.43
CA ASP A 28 -1.45 8.76 -1.48
C ASP A 28 -0.16 8.08 -0.98
N THR A 29 0.21 8.34 0.27
CA THR A 29 1.34 7.70 0.96
C THR A 29 0.83 6.91 2.15
N LEU A 30 1.27 5.67 2.25
CA LEU A 30 0.96 4.74 3.33
C LEU A 30 2.28 4.33 3.99
N THR A 31 2.29 4.28 5.32
CA THR A 31 3.47 3.90 6.10
C THR A 31 3.11 2.76 7.05
N THR A 32 3.97 1.77 7.14
CA THR A 32 3.85 0.67 8.09
C THR A 32 5.24 0.21 8.54
N SER A 33 5.29 -0.55 9.64
CA SER A 33 6.52 -1.18 10.09
C SER A 33 6.66 -2.59 9.52
N PHE A 34 7.89 -3.04 9.39
CA PHE A 34 8.21 -4.40 8.95
C PHE A 34 7.47 -5.43 9.79
N GLY A 35 6.68 -6.28 9.13
CA GLY A 35 5.92 -7.37 9.76
C GLY A 35 4.65 -6.92 10.50
N GLU A 36 4.35 -5.61 10.58
CA GLU A 36 3.07 -5.12 11.09
C GLU A 36 2.00 -5.14 10.00
N GLU A 37 0.76 -5.44 10.40
CA GLU A 37 -0.36 -5.46 9.48
C GLU A 37 -0.76 -4.03 9.07
N LEU A 38 -0.61 -3.72 7.78
CA LEU A 38 -1.19 -2.52 7.19
C LEU A 38 -2.65 -2.78 6.85
N VAL A 39 -3.53 -1.92 7.35
CA VAL A 39 -4.97 -1.95 7.03
C VAL A 39 -5.33 -0.72 6.20
N VAL A 40 -5.87 -0.95 4.99
CA VAL A 40 -6.38 0.11 4.11
C VAL A 40 -7.86 -0.14 3.87
N ASN A 41 -8.73 0.59 4.58
CA ASN A 41 -10.19 0.40 4.57
C ASN A 41 -10.98 1.69 4.33
N HIS A 42 -10.32 2.84 4.11
CA HIS A 42 -10.97 4.15 3.95
C HIS A 42 -10.94 4.64 2.50
N LEU A 43 -11.26 3.74 1.57
CA LEU A 43 -11.38 4.09 0.16
C LEU A 43 -12.84 4.31 -0.21
N LYS A 44 -13.12 5.39 -0.93
CA LYS A 44 -14.42 5.62 -1.53
C LYS A 44 -14.36 5.19 -3.00
N ILE A 45 -15.17 4.18 -3.35
CA ILE A 45 -15.31 3.68 -4.71
C ILE A 45 -16.71 3.98 -5.17
N GLU A 46 -16.85 4.66 -6.28
CA GLU A 46 -18.13 5.09 -6.85
C GLU A 46 -18.25 4.59 -8.30
N GLN A 47 -19.48 4.29 -8.69
CA GLN A 47 -19.87 3.96 -10.06
C GLN A 47 -20.81 5.03 -10.59
N SER A 48 -20.60 5.50 -11.84
CA SER A 48 -21.40 6.59 -12.42
C SER A 48 -22.73 6.13 -13.00
N GLY A 49 -22.96 4.84 -13.16
CA GLY A 49 -24.14 4.26 -13.81
C GLY A 49 -24.78 3.17 -12.96
N GLU A 50 -25.06 2.04 -13.60
CA GLU A 50 -25.57 0.85 -12.93
C GLU A 50 -24.51 0.33 -11.92
N GLU A 51 -24.95 0.00 -10.70
CA GLU A 51 -24.10 -0.65 -9.70
C GLU A 51 -23.83 -2.12 -10.13
N LEU A 52 -22.62 -2.37 -10.60
CA LEU A 52 -22.14 -3.67 -11.00
C LEU A 52 -21.28 -4.29 -9.90
N PRO A 53 -21.19 -5.63 -9.83
CA PRO A 53 -20.29 -6.30 -8.91
C PRO A 53 -18.84 -5.87 -9.12
N LEU A 54 -18.14 -5.56 -8.01
CA LEU A 54 -16.74 -5.15 -8.04
C LEU A 54 -15.81 -6.31 -7.72
N THR A 55 -14.71 -6.38 -8.45
CA THR A 55 -13.56 -7.23 -8.12
C THR A 55 -12.35 -6.37 -7.80
N TYR A 56 -11.48 -6.87 -6.93
CA TYR A 56 -10.36 -6.14 -6.37
C TYR A 56 -9.08 -6.93 -6.54
N GLU A 57 -7.96 -6.22 -6.68
CA GLU A 57 -6.62 -6.80 -6.64
C GLU A 57 -5.65 -5.78 -6.05
N TRP A 58 -5.04 -6.14 -4.94
CA TRP A 58 -3.95 -5.40 -4.34
C TRP A 58 -2.63 -6.05 -4.72
N ALA A 59 -1.70 -5.25 -5.25
CA ALA A 59 -0.38 -5.71 -5.62
C ALA A 59 0.65 -4.62 -5.33
N TYR A 60 1.88 -5.00 -5.00
CA TYR A 60 2.97 -4.05 -4.79
C TYR A 60 4.21 -4.44 -5.61
N GLY A 61 5.10 -3.49 -5.81
CA GLY A 61 6.35 -3.67 -6.54
C GLY A 61 7.26 -2.46 -6.42
N ASP A 62 8.43 -2.55 -7.04
CA ASP A 62 9.46 -1.50 -6.97
C ASP A 62 8.98 -0.16 -7.52
N LEU A 63 9.32 0.93 -6.84
CA LEU A 63 9.12 2.29 -7.33
C LEU A 63 10.14 2.66 -8.41
N ASP A 64 9.67 3.31 -9.48
CA ASP A 64 10.55 4.03 -10.40
C ASP A 64 10.96 5.38 -9.83
N ILE A 65 12.18 5.47 -9.33
CA ILE A 65 12.80 6.73 -8.89
C ILE A 65 13.78 7.30 -9.93
N SER A 66 13.85 6.71 -11.13
CA SER A 66 14.74 7.19 -12.18
C SER A 66 14.32 8.58 -12.65
N GLY A 67 15.27 9.51 -12.73
CA GLY A 67 15.03 10.87 -13.17
C GLY A 67 14.58 11.86 -12.07
N GLY A 68 14.69 11.51 -10.80
CA GLY A 68 14.45 12.43 -9.66
C GLY A 68 12.99 12.72 -9.33
N ALA A 69 12.03 12.10 -10.05
CA ALA A 69 10.60 12.14 -9.72
C ALA A 69 10.14 10.75 -9.29
N VAL A 70 9.51 10.67 -8.13
CA VAL A 70 8.86 9.45 -7.67
C VAL A 70 7.60 9.25 -8.51
N LYS A 71 7.57 8.18 -9.29
CA LYS A 71 6.38 7.77 -10.04
C LYS A 71 5.66 6.69 -9.25
N PRO A 72 4.36 6.83 -8.95
CA PRO A 72 3.63 5.88 -8.12
C PRO A 72 3.21 4.62 -8.89
N TYR A 73 4.05 4.10 -9.78
CA TYR A 73 3.84 2.83 -10.45
C TYR A 73 5.18 2.12 -10.66
N PRO A 74 5.20 0.80 -10.51
CA PRO A 74 6.42 0.02 -10.67
C PRO A 74 6.87 0.06 -12.14
N ILE A 75 8.19 0.14 -12.36
CA ILE A 75 8.79 0.02 -13.68
C ILE A 75 8.82 -1.42 -14.14
N LYS A 76 9.05 -2.33 -13.21
CA LYS A 76 9.21 -3.76 -13.51
C LYS A 76 7.84 -4.40 -13.56
N ASP A 77 7.63 -5.23 -14.56
CA ASP A 77 6.38 -5.96 -14.80
C ASP A 77 6.00 -6.96 -13.68
N THR A 78 6.86 -7.14 -12.69
CA THR A 78 6.64 -8.08 -11.59
C THR A 78 5.97 -7.38 -10.42
N LEU A 79 4.64 -7.47 -10.38
CA LEU A 79 3.85 -7.09 -9.24
C LEU A 79 3.55 -8.32 -8.39
N HIS A 80 3.74 -8.19 -7.08
CA HIS A 80 3.36 -9.22 -6.10
C HIS A 80 1.93 -8.96 -5.64
N VAL A 81 1.00 -9.82 -6.05
CA VAL A 81 -0.39 -9.77 -5.59
C VAL A 81 -0.45 -10.23 -4.14
N VAL A 82 -1.08 -9.43 -3.28
CA VAL A 82 -1.14 -9.66 -1.83
C VAL A 82 -2.56 -9.86 -1.30
N SER A 83 -3.58 -9.32 -2.00
CA SER A 83 -4.98 -9.54 -1.63
C SER A 83 -5.90 -9.34 -2.82
N THR A 84 -7.10 -9.96 -2.76
CA THR A 84 -8.24 -9.71 -3.66
C THR A 84 -9.47 -9.21 -2.91
N ASP A 85 -9.30 -8.86 -1.64
CA ASP A 85 -10.37 -8.32 -0.82
C ASP A 85 -10.60 -6.81 -1.08
N PRO A 86 -11.79 -6.28 -0.80
CA PRO A 86 -12.05 -4.83 -0.89
C PRO A 86 -11.14 -3.99 -0.02
N GLU A 87 -10.79 -4.51 1.17
CA GLU A 87 -9.88 -3.91 2.13
C GLU A 87 -8.55 -4.63 2.10
N LEU A 88 -7.44 -3.88 2.12
CA LEU A 88 -6.14 -4.49 2.31
C LEU A 88 -5.89 -4.73 3.80
N LYS A 89 -5.47 -5.97 4.12
CA LYS A 89 -4.91 -6.38 5.41
C LYS A 89 -3.70 -7.25 5.13
N TYR A 90 -2.51 -6.66 5.23
CA TYR A 90 -1.29 -7.38 4.86
C TYR A 90 -0.08 -6.92 5.68
N ALA A 91 0.73 -7.87 6.12
CA ALA A 91 1.99 -7.63 6.82
C ALA A 91 3.18 -7.76 5.86
N PHE A 92 3.73 -6.64 5.47
CA PHE A 92 4.88 -6.57 4.56
C PHE A 92 6.18 -6.99 5.28
N ARG A 93 7.02 -7.77 4.57
CA ARG A 93 8.28 -8.30 5.11
C ARG A 93 9.50 -7.89 4.27
N GLU A 94 9.42 -6.77 3.61
CA GLU A 94 10.51 -6.15 2.85
C GLU A 94 10.62 -4.70 3.30
N LEU A 95 11.84 -4.24 3.59
CA LEU A 95 12.10 -2.85 3.96
C LEU A 95 12.30 -2.00 2.71
N GLY A 96 11.79 -0.78 2.74
CA GLY A 96 12.00 0.17 1.65
C GLY A 96 10.75 0.92 1.25
N THR A 97 10.82 1.51 0.06
CA THR A 97 9.73 2.27 -0.53
C THR A 97 9.26 1.61 -1.82
N PHE A 98 7.99 1.30 -1.88
CA PHE A 98 7.36 0.54 -2.96
C PHE A 98 6.18 1.30 -3.54
N ALA A 99 5.72 0.89 -4.72
CA ALA A 99 4.40 1.24 -5.23
C ALA A 99 3.41 0.16 -4.79
N LEU A 100 2.31 0.56 -4.15
CA LEU A 100 1.17 -0.30 -3.88
C LEU A 100 0.06 0.08 -4.86
N ARG A 101 -0.48 -0.89 -5.58
CA ARG A 101 -1.54 -0.71 -6.57
C ARG A 101 -2.82 -1.40 -6.11
N LEU A 102 -3.91 -0.67 -6.13
CA LEU A 102 -5.26 -1.22 -6.13
C LEU A 102 -5.80 -1.20 -7.56
N LYS A 103 -6.24 -2.35 -8.06
CA LYS A 103 -7.05 -2.51 -9.26
C LYS A 103 -8.49 -2.79 -8.84
N VAL A 104 -9.44 -2.07 -9.42
CA VAL A 104 -10.87 -2.30 -9.26
C VAL A 104 -11.48 -2.49 -10.64
N ASP A 105 -12.31 -3.50 -10.80
CA ASP A 105 -12.96 -3.85 -12.05
C ASP A 105 -14.44 -4.17 -11.80
N ASN A 106 -15.33 -3.65 -12.63
CA ASN A 106 -16.78 -3.91 -12.56
C ASN A 106 -17.30 -4.69 -13.78
N GLY A 107 -16.40 -5.27 -14.58
CA GLY A 107 -16.74 -5.99 -15.81
C GLY A 107 -16.93 -5.11 -17.04
N GLU A 108 -17.19 -3.80 -16.89
CA GLU A 108 -17.28 -2.82 -17.98
C GLU A 108 -16.04 -1.90 -18.00
N THR A 109 -15.54 -1.53 -16.85
CA THR A 109 -14.35 -0.66 -16.70
C THR A 109 -13.41 -1.17 -15.64
N THR A 110 -12.12 -0.95 -15.86
CA THR A 110 -11.04 -1.21 -14.90
C THR A 110 -10.34 0.09 -14.54
N ILE A 111 -10.11 0.33 -13.25
CA ILE A 111 -9.38 1.50 -12.79
C ILE A 111 -8.26 1.08 -11.83
N PHE A 112 -7.20 1.88 -11.80
CA PHE A 112 -6.05 1.68 -10.92
C PHE A 112 -5.87 2.88 -10.00
N LYS A 113 -5.59 2.61 -8.72
CA LYS A 113 -5.12 3.60 -7.76
C LYS A 113 -3.75 3.16 -7.26
N PHE A 114 -2.80 4.09 -7.27
CA PHE A 114 -1.44 3.85 -6.79
C PHE A 114 -1.18 4.64 -5.50
N PHE A 115 -0.43 4.02 -4.61
CA PHE A 115 0.05 4.60 -3.37
C PHE A 115 1.56 4.44 -3.29
N ILE A 116 2.23 5.37 -2.64
CA ILE A 116 3.61 5.19 -2.18
C ILE A 116 3.53 4.42 -0.87
N LEU A 117 4.13 3.25 -0.81
CA LEU A 117 4.19 2.41 0.38
C LEU A 117 5.59 2.51 0.99
N GLN A 118 5.68 3.04 2.20
CA GLN A 118 6.91 3.11 2.97
C GLN A 118 6.88 2.06 4.08
N ILE A 119 7.85 1.15 4.06
CA ILE A 119 7.99 0.08 5.05
C ILE A 119 9.30 0.31 5.78
N ASP A 120 9.18 0.74 7.03
CA ASP A 120 10.30 1.02 7.91
C ASP A 120 10.45 -0.05 8.98
N THR A 121 11.53 0.03 9.74
CA THR A 121 11.71 -0.75 10.96
C THR A 121 11.93 0.17 12.14
N GLU A 122 11.42 -0.23 13.31
CA GLU A 122 11.71 0.48 14.56
C GLU A 122 13.21 0.48 14.92
N PHE A 123 14.00 -0.36 14.23
CA PHE A 123 15.44 -0.49 14.43
C PHE A 123 16.29 0.31 13.43
N SER A 124 15.68 1.21 12.63
CA SER A 124 16.39 1.96 11.58
C SER A 124 17.32 3.03 12.13
N GLU A 125 16.93 3.70 13.22
CA GLU A 125 17.71 4.79 13.84
C GLU A 125 17.79 4.61 15.35
N GLY A 126 19.01 4.40 15.87
CA GLY A 126 19.20 4.20 17.31
C GLY A 126 20.56 3.67 17.69
N ILE A 127 20.67 3.26 18.94
CA ILE A 127 21.87 2.69 19.54
C ILE A 127 21.67 1.18 19.67
N THR A 128 22.54 0.41 19.04
CA THR A 128 22.59 -1.04 19.18
C THR A 128 23.70 -1.43 20.13
N ILE A 129 23.39 -2.28 21.11
CA ILE A 129 24.34 -2.79 22.08
C ILE A 129 24.40 -4.32 21.96
N LEU A 130 25.60 -4.82 21.68
CA LEU A 130 25.89 -6.24 21.77
C LEU A 130 26.42 -6.51 23.19
N SER A 131 25.76 -7.40 23.91
CA SER A 131 26.13 -7.84 25.24
C SER A 131 26.18 -9.36 25.31
N ARG A 132 26.63 -9.88 26.42
CA ARG A 132 26.64 -11.33 26.69
C ARG A 132 25.98 -11.55 28.05
N ASP A 133 25.11 -12.55 28.12
CA ASP A 133 24.51 -12.95 29.40
C ASP A 133 25.48 -13.79 30.26
N ASP A 134 25.04 -14.14 31.46
CA ASP A 134 25.85 -14.90 32.40
C ASP A 134 26.16 -16.33 31.90
N ALA A 135 25.36 -16.88 30.98
CA ALA A 135 25.60 -18.14 30.29
C ALA A 135 26.54 -18.05 29.10
N GLY A 136 27.00 -16.81 28.76
CA GLY A 136 27.89 -16.55 27.65
C GLY A 136 27.17 -16.41 26.29
N LYS A 137 25.84 -16.44 26.27
CA LYS A 137 25.03 -16.24 25.07
C LYS A 137 25.04 -14.77 24.66
N GLY A 138 25.22 -14.49 23.37
CA GLY A 138 25.15 -13.16 22.80
C GLY A 138 23.74 -12.58 22.88
N ARG A 139 23.63 -11.30 23.22
CA ARG A 139 22.37 -10.54 23.23
C ARG A 139 22.53 -9.25 22.48
N LEU A 140 21.61 -8.99 21.59
CA LEU A 140 21.55 -7.73 20.85
C LEU A 140 20.36 -6.91 21.38
N SER A 141 20.66 -5.72 21.88
CA SER A 141 19.67 -4.77 22.40
C SER A 141 19.68 -3.50 21.54
N PHE A 142 18.54 -2.84 21.44
CA PHE A 142 18.36 -1.63 20.67
C PHE A 142 17.60 -0.58 21.46
N MET A 143 18.01 0.68 21.31
CA MET A 143 17.29 1.84 21.82
C MET A 143 17.09 2.82 20.69
N LYS A 144 15.83 3.04 20.28
CA LYS A 144 15.49 4.00 19.23
C LYS A 144 15.90 5.42 19.63
N THR A 145 16.49 6.16 18.69
CA THR A 145 16.64 7.59 18.80
C THR A 145 15.28 8.26 18.57
N LEU A 146 14.79 8.97 19.58
CA LEU A 146 13.51 9.68 19.47
C LEU A 146 13.67 10.98 18.70
N THR A 147 12.67 11.30 17.87
CA THR A 147 12.59 12.60 17.21
C THR A 147 12.22 13.70 18.20
N LYS A 148 12.40 14.98 17.81
CA LYS A 148 12.02 16.12 18.66
C LYS A 148 10.51 16.12 18.96
N GLU A 149 9.70 15.71 18.01
CA GLU A 149 8.25 15.61 18.13
C GLU A 149 7.85 14.52 19.13
N GLU A 150 8.49 13.35 19.05
CA GLU A 150 8.28 12.25 20.00
C GLU A 150 8.66 12.65 21.43
N ILE A 151 9.78 13.34 21.61
CA ILE A 151 10.24 13.87 22.91
C ILE A 151 9.25 14.92 23.45
N SER A 152 8.79 15.84 22.58
CA SER A 152 7.80 16.86 22.94
C SER A 152 6.46 16.25 23.35
N GLY A 153 6.11 15.12 22.74
CA GLY A 153 4.92 14.32 23.07
C GLY A 153 5.05 13.50 24.35
N GLY A 154 6.20 13.60 25.08
CA GLY A 154 6.44 12.88 26.34
C GLY A 154 6.93 11.45 26.17
N LYS A 155 7.32 11.02 24.97
CA LYS A 155 7.89 9.70 24.74
C LYS A 155 9.27 9.61 25.36
N VAL A 156 9.58 8.52 26.05
CA VAL A 156 10.89 8.24 26.64
C VAL A 156 11.58 7.11 25.90
N PRO A 157 12.93 7.19 25.73
CA PRO A 157 13.67 6.10 25.12
C PRO A 157 13.53 4.81 25.94
N THR A 158 13.26 3.70 25.26
CA THR A 158 13.18 2.38 25.89
C THR A 158 14.15 1.43 25.22
N PHE A 159 14.84 0.62 26.03
CA PHE A 159 15.66 -0.48 25.53
C PHE A 159 14.78 -1.66 25.15
N ARG A 160 14.95 -2.16 23.94
CA ARG A 160 14.45 -3.45 23.50
C ARG A 160 15.59 -4.45 23.55
N THR A 161 15.42 -5.50 24.33
CA THR A 161 16.38 -6.62 24.41
C THR A 161 15.99 -7.70 23.40
N ASP A 162 16.97 -8.51 23.02
CA ASP A 162 16.77 -9.70 22.15
C ASP A 162 16.15 -9.37 20.78
N ILE A 163 16.59 -8.23 20.19
CA ILE A 163 16.05 -7.75 18.91
C ILE A 163 16.26 -8.72 17.75
N MET A 164 17.26 -9.61 17.83
CA MET A 164 17.46 -10.66 16.83
C MET A 164 16.31 -11.65 16.81
N GLU A 165 15.81 -12.06 17.97
CA GLU A 165 14.67 -12.95 18.08
C GLU A 165 13.38 -12.25 17.64
N ILE A 166 13.24 -10.95 17.91
CA ILE A 166 12.10 -10.13 17.47
C ILE A 166 12.10 -10.01 15.94
N ALA A 167 13.24 -9.68 15.35
CA ALA A 167 13.37 -9.50 13.88
C ALA A 167 13.36 -10.85 13.12
N ASN A 168 13.84 -11.92 13.76
CA ASN A 168 13.98 -13.25 13.15
C ASN A 168 13.54 -14.32 14.15
N PRO A 169 12.24 -14.54 14.32
CA PRO A 169 11.75 -15.54 15.28
C PRO A 169 12.36 -16.93 15.04
N GLY A 170 12.97 -17.49 16.08
CA GLY A 170 13.63 -18.80 16.02
C GLY A 170 15.11 -18.77 15.62
N MET A 171 15.72 -17.58 15.42
CA MET A 171 17.17 -17.44 15.25
C MET A 171 17.83 -17.28 16.64
N GLU A 172 18.78 -18.16 16.94
CA GLU A 172 19.66 -18.04 18.14
C GLU A 172 21.02 -17.44 17.72
N LEU A 173 21.60 -16.57 18.60
CA LEU A 173 22.96 -16.04 18.46
C LEU A 173 24.00 -16.96 19.13
#